data_f39ef2f1973e1fcdfe1289a4ecb2535c
#
_entry.id   f39ef2f1973e1fcdfe1289a4ecb2535c
#
_cell.length_a   1.000
_cell.length_b   1.000
_cell.length_c   1.000
_cell.angle_alpha   90.00
_cell.angle_beta   90.00
_cell.angle_gamma   90.00
#
_symmetry.space_group_name_H-M   'P 1'
#
loop_
_entity.id
_entity.type
_entity.pdbx_description
1 polymer ?
#
loop_
_entity_poly.entity_id
_entity_poly.type
_entity_poly.pdbx_seq_one_letter_code
_entity_poly.pdbx_strand_id
1 'polypeptide(L)'
;LVMSADEKFAKFIDELNIASVDEAGNPVKFTTADLAETAGLDFSPTIRTIQSELEKSSKDLAVATGRGREEMQAGAVNAIRTLVATGDPTALAVAARMQQGLFEENIMNGIDGAVDKLTSAATKVVGRDVTGGSERVDLSKQLYTVLENQIKLSKTREQRLWKEVGSYPITQFIAKNGKEIKQPNVLQLMDRPSSKNGLNFSSKGAQAELSSALGSYGDDIDDLRDFFQNGTGRNPATAQKFFEMRSGLLNKASILRKNGDLVNAGRIDKISDALLRDLTSQKDGASQAYNAARAYTFARNNVFTRSFLNDLQTVDKQRGLVLSPEQLLDQAFRGGSNATVQRFDQIRAAGRFLVDEAGFSEDVVGMLDADAIMSAALRDSLGKIMDRKTTINPARPNETIETFVVNETKLKTLKQQPGTQELFKFIPDLEKDLADATSATKAYNNML
;
A
#
# COMPACT_ATOMS: atom_id res chain seq x y z
N LEU A 1 -42.23 -10.91 14.38
CA LEU A 1 -43.32 -11.19 13.40
C LEU A 1 -43.23 -10.10 12.35
N VAL A 2 -42.86 -10.47 11.12
CA VAL A 2 -42.87 -9.55 9.97
C VAL A 2 -44.31 -9.53 9.49
N MET A 3 -44.98 -8.40 9.61
CA MET A 3 -46.34 -8.23 9.05
C MET A 3 -46.29 -8.45 7.55
N SER A 4 -47.31 -9.16 7.01
CA SER A 4 -47.47 -9.30 5.55
C SER A 4 -47.69 -7.95 4.88
N ALA A 5 -47.47 -7.86 3.57
CA ALA A 5 -47.74 -6.63 2.81
C ALA A 5 -49.18 -6.17 2.96
N ASP A 6 -50.12 -7.13 2.98
CA ASP A 6 -51.55 -6.84 3.11
C ASP A 6 -51.89 -6.32 4.52
N GLU A 7 -51.25 -6.83 5.60
CA GLU A 7 -51.43 -6.32 6.95
C GLU A 7 -50.86 -4.92 7.15
N LYS A 8 -49.73 -4.61 6.53
CA LYS A 8 -49.14 -3.25 6.55
C LYS A 8 -50.01 -2.28 5.78
N PHE A 9 -50.56 -2.72 4.67
CA PHE A 9 -51.44 -1.93 3.85
C PHE A 9 -52.80 -1.69 4.54
N ALA A 10 -53.40 -2.70 5.17
CA ALA A 10 -54.62 -2.54 5.97
C ALA A 10 -54.41 -1.56 7.13
N LYS A 11 -53.28 -1.66 7.82
CA LYS A 11 -52.89 -0.71 8.89
C LYS A 11 -52.73 0.72 8.38
N PHE A 12 -52.12 0.88 7.19
CA PHE A 12 -51.96 2.19 6.56
C PHE A 12 -53.32 2.82 6.17
N ILE A 13 -54.27 2.03 5.64
CA ILE A 13 -55.64 2.49 5.37
C ILE A 13 -56.37 2.90 6.64
N ASP A 14 -56.20 2.13 7.72
CA ASP A 14 -56.76 2.45 9.05
C ASP A 14 -56.17 3.72 9.65
N GLU A 15 -54.87 3.96 9.46
CA GLU A 15 -54.16 5.16 9.92
C GLU A 15 -54.53 6.42 9.13
N LEU A 16 -54.92 6.30 7.88
CA LEU A 16 -55.43 7.43 7.05
C LEU A 16 -56.76 7.98 7.56
N ASN A 17 -57.44 7.24 8.45
CA ASN A 17 -58.64 7.66 9.15
C ASN A 17 -59.68 8.32 8.19
N ILE A 18 -59.89 7.67 7.05
CA ILE A 18 -60.80 8.15 6.03
C ILE A 18 -62.22 7.87 6.49
N ALA A 19 -62.93 8.89 6.89
CA ALA A 19 -64.35 8.79 7.17
C ALA A 19 -65.16 9.09 5.91
N SER A 20 -65.92 8.12 5.46
CA SER A 20 -67.05 8.33 4.59
C SER A 20 -68.29 8.48 5.48
N VAL A 21 -69.37 9.04 4.94
CA VAL A 21 -70.67 9.09 5.61
C VAL A 21 -71.61 8.14 4.90
N ASP A 22 -72.36 7.34 5.70
CA ASP A 22 -73.40 6.49 5.19
C ASP A 22 -74.60 7.34 4.71
N GLU A 23 -75.61 6.72 4.09
CA GLU A 23 -76.82 7.40 3.64
C GLU A 23 -77.59 8.14 4.76
N ALA A 24 -77.29 7.82 6.00
CA ALA A 24 -77.82 8.47 7.20
C ALA A 24 -76.93 9.58 7.77
N GLY A 25 -75.77 9.87 7.16
CA GLY A 25 -74.83 10.92 7.59
C GLY A 25 -73.86 10.49 8.70
N ASN A 26 -73.77 9.19 9.06
CA ASN A 26 -72.85 8.69 10.07
C ASN A 26 -71.45 8.42 9.45
N PRO A 27 -70.35 8.73 10.18
CA PRO A 27 -69.02 8.39 9.70
C PRO A 27 -68.82 6.89 9.64
N VAL A 28 -68.56 6.33 8.47
CA VAL A 28 -68.20 4.94 8.23
C VAL A 28 -66.71 4.85 7.90
N LYS A 29 -66.01 3.96 8.59
CA LYS A 29 -64.63 3.66 8.21
C LYS A 29 -64.65 2.73 7.01
N PHE A 30 -63.92 3.11 5.95
CA PHE A 30 -63.65 2.19 4.86
C PHE A 30 -62.73 1.07 5.31
N THR A 31 -63.14 -0.19 5.10
CA THR A 31 -62.30 -1.35 5.30
C THR A 31 -61.82 -1.90 3.97
N THR A 32 -60.74 -2.69 3.97
CA THR A 32 -60.22 -3.40 2.80
C THR A 32 -61.25 -4.33 2.18
N ALA A 33 -62.23 -4.80 2.94
CA ALA A 33 -63.36 -5.62 2.46
C ALA A 33 -64.35 -4.79 1.62
N ASP A 34 -64.63 -3.56 2.04
CA ASP A 34 -65.54 -2.64 1.31
C ASP A 34 -64.97 -2.24 -0.05
N LEU A 35 -63.63 -2.21 -0.14
CA LEU A 35 -62.94 -1.91 -1.40
C LEU A 35 -62.97 -3.08 -2.41
N ALA A 36 -63.09 -4.32 -1.92
CA ALA A 36 -63.17 -5.51 -2.79
C ALA A 36 -64.55 -5.70 -3.42
N GLU A 37 -65.58 -5.22 -2.78
CA GLU A 37 -66.98 -5.41 -3.19
C GLU A 37 -67.40 -4.45 -4.33
N THR A 38 -66.68 -3.36 -4.53
CA THR A 38 -66.97 -2.31 -5.52
C THR A 38 -66.26 -2.49 -6.85
N ALA A 39 -65.55 -3.60 -7.10
CA ALA A 39 -64.79 -3.87 -8.35
C ALA A 39 -65.71 -4.26 -9.53
N GLY A 40 -66.38 -3.30 -10.12
CA GLY A 40 -67.23 -3.56 -11.30
C GLY A 40 -67.63 -2.34 -12.14
N LEU A 41 -67.16 -1.13 -11.77
CA LEU A 41 -67.58 0.10 -12.42
C LEU A 41 -66.68 0.48 -13.62
N ASP A 42 -67.28 1.05 -14.66
CA ASP A 42 -66.56 1.49 -15.86
C ASP A 42 -65.77 2.78 -15.61
N PHE A 43 -64.56 2.83 -16.11
CA PHE A 43 -63.59 3.88 -15.76
C PHE A 43 -63.72 5.11 -16.67
N SER A 44 -63.63 6.32 -16.06
CA SER A 44 -63.45 7.55 -16.81
C SER A 44 -62.05 7.59 -17.47
N PRO A 45 -61.87 8.36 -18.57
CA PRO A 45 -60.55 8.51 -19.20
C PRO A 45 -59.44 8.97 -18.23
N THR A 46 -59.78 9.80 -17.24
CA THR A 46 -58.87 10.29 -16.19
C THR A 46 -58.33 9.15 -15.31
N ILE A 47 -59.22 8.19 -14.99
CA ILE A 47 -58.91 7.00 -14.20
C ILE A 47 -57.97 6.09 -14.98
N ARG A 48 -58.18 5.91 -16.28
CA ARG A 48 -57.26 5.14 -17.15
C ARG A 48 -55.88 5.76 -17.24
N THR A 49 -55.77 7.06 -17.27
CA THR A 49 -54.52 7.80 -17.28
C THR A 49 -53.75 7.56 -15.98
N ILE A 50 -54.42 7.70 -14.83
CA ILE A 50 -53.82 7.44 -13.50
C ILE A 50 -53.33 5.99 -13.39
N GLN A 51 -54.11 5.01 -13.87
CA GLN A 51 -53.70 3.60 -13.92
C GLN A 51 -52.45 3.38 -14.77
N SER A 52 -52.40 4.00 -15.96
CA SER A 52 -51.27 3.89 -16.86
C SER A 52 -50.00 4.48 -16.30
N GLU A 53 -50.10 5.62 -15.64
CA GLU A 53 -48.95 6.25 -14.94
C GLU A 53 -48.47 5.46 -13.75
N LEU A 54 -49.40 4.85 -12.96
CA LEU A 54 -49.10 3.93 -11.88
C LEU A 54 -48.41 2.66 -12.34
N GLU A 55 -48.86 2.08 -13.45
CA GLU A 55 -48.22 0.90 -14.04
C GLU A 55 -46.82 1.23 -14.55
N LYS A 56 -46.62 2.40 -15.11
CA LYS A 56 -45.34 2.87 -15.59
C LYS A 56 -44.36 3.10 -14.41
N SER A 57 -44.81 3.85 -13.40
CA SER A 57 -44.03 4.14 -12.20
C SER A 57 -43.68 2.87 -11.43
N SER A 58 -44.61 1.90 -11.33
CA SER A 58 -44.38 0.60 -10.71
C SER A 58 -43.33 -0.24 -11.47
N LYS A 59 -43.32 -0.21 -12.80
CA LYS A 59 -42.29 -0.91 -13.60
C LYS A 59 -40.93 -0.27 -13.50
N ASP A 60 -40.85 1.06 -13.55
CA ASP A 60 -39.59 1.78 -13.42
C ASP A 60 -38.96 1.58 -12.03
N LEU A 61 -39.77 1.41 -11.02
CA LEU A 61 -39.39 1.19 -9.65
C LEU A 61 -38.97 -0.25 -9.34
N ALA A 62 -39.66 -1.24 -9.95
CA ALA A 62 -39.27 -2.66 -9.85
C ALA A 62 -37.87 -2.91 -10.39
N VAL A 63 -37.45 -2.14 -11.40
CA VAL A 63 -36.09 -2.16 -11.96
C VAL A 63 -35.07 -1.55 -10.99
N ALA A 64 -35.47 -0.56 -10.19
CA ALA A 64 -34.56 0.18 -9.31
C ALA A 64 -34.33 -0.46 -7.92
N THR A 65 -35.27 -1.25 -7.39
CA THR A 65 -35.30 -1.61 -5.95
C THR A 65 -35.17 -3.09 -5.59
N GLY A 66 -35.23 -4.04 -6.55
CA GLY A 66 -35.09 -5.48 -6.30
C GLY A 66 -36.36 -6.17 -5.75
N ARG A 67 -36.39 -7.50 -5.87
CA ARG A 67 -37.60 -8.38 -5.76
C ARG A 67 -38.44 -8.32 -4.47
N GLY A 68 -37.90 -7.93 -3.33
CA GLY A 68 -38.66 -7.94 -2.05
C GLY A 68 -39.71 -6.82 -1.93
N ARG A 69 -39.71 -5.81 -2.78
CA ARG A 69 -40.66 -4.70 -2.79
C ARG A 69 -41.76 -4.85 -3.84
N GLU A 70 -41.60 -5.76 -4.80
CA GLU A 70 -42.59 -6.00 -5.88
C GLU A 70 -43.95 -6.41 -5.32
N GLU A 71 -43.98 -7.23 -4.25
CA GLU A 71 -45.23 -7.69 -3.63
C GLU A 71 -45.96 -6.56 -2.89
N MET A 72 -45.22 -5.70 -2.17
CA MET A 72 -45.83 -4.55 -1.49
C MET A 72 -46.40 -3.54 -2.46
N GLN A 73 -45.73 -3.32 -3.59
CA GLN A 73 -46.19 -2.43 -4.62
C GLN A 73 -47.40 -2.98 -5.40
N ALA A 74 -47.41 -4.28 -5.67
CA ALA A 74 -48.56 -4.94 -6.31
C ALA A 74 -49.83 -4.84 -5.45
N GLY A 75 -49.71 -5.00 -4.15
CA GLY A 75 -50.80 -4.81 -3.19
C GLY A 75 -51.33 -3.38 -3.19
N ALA A 76 -50.43 -2.38 -3.12
CA ALA A 76 -50.80 -0.97 -3.15
C ALA A 76 -51.45 -0.55 -4.50
N VAL A 77 -50.87 -1.02 -5.61
CA VAL A 77 -51.46 -0.75 -6.98
C VAL A 77 -52.84 -1.36 -7.11
N ASN A 78 -53.06 -2.59 -6.61
CA ASN A 78 -54.36 -3.23 -6.65
C ASN A 78 -55.40 -2.50 -5.78
N ALA A 79 -55.02 -2.00 -4.64
CA ALA A 79 -55.89 -1.21 -3.78
C ALA A 79 -56.25 0.15 -4.40
N ILE A 80 -55.32 0.84 -5.02
CA ILE A 80 -55.61 2.05 -5.77
C ILE A 80 -56.53 1.76 -6.96
N ARG A 81 -56.31 0.64 -7.68
CA ARG A 81 -57.25 0.20 -8.76
C ARG A 81 -58.64 -0.02 -8.24
N THR A 82 -58.80 -0.65 -7.07
CA THR A 82 -60.08 -0.90 -6.47
C THR A 82 -60.78 0.40 -6.06
N LEU A 83 -60.04 1.33 -5.41
CA LEU A 83 -60.58 2.66 -5.08
C LEU A 83 -61.03 3.45 -6.29
N VAL A 84 -60.21 3.43 -7.34
CA VAL A 84 -60.49 4.09 -8.59
C VAL A 84 -61.73 3.45 -9.28
N ALA A 85 -61.91 2.14 -9.08
CA ALA A 85 -63.07 1.42 -9.68
C ALA A 85 -64.41 1.84 -9.07
N THR A 86 -64.44 2.43 -7.89
CA THR A 86 -65.70 2.86 -7.24
C THR A 86 -66.32 4.08 -7.90
N GLY A 87 -65.50 4.92 -8.61
CA GLY A 87 -65.98 6.19 -9.18
C GLY A 87 -66.43 7.25 -8.16
N ASP A 88 -66.34 6.96 -6.87
CA ASP A 88 -66.65 7.89 -5.80
C ASP A 88 -65.58 8.99 -5.68
N PRO A 89 -65.95 10.28 -5.66
CA PRO A 89 -65.00 11.39 -5.50
C PRO A 89 -64.09 11.29 -4.28
N THR A 90 -64.64 10.71 -3.16
CA THR A 90 -63.88 10.52 -1.96
C THR A 90 -62.81 9.42 -2.13
N ALA A 91 -63.20 8.28 -2.72
CA ALA A 91 -62.30 7.19 -3.06
C ALA A 91 -61.21 7.60 -4.05
N LEU A 92 -61.55 8.46 -5.02
CA LEU A 92 -60.57 9.04 -5.95
C LEU A 92 -59.56 9.95 -5.26
N ALA A 93 -60.01 10.78 -4.31
CA ALA A 93 -59.13 11.65 -3.53
C ALA A 93 -58.17 10.82 -2.66
N VAL A 94 -58.64 9.70 -2.09
CA VAL A 94 -57.81 8.75 -1.35
C VAL A 94 -56.81 8.07 -2.25
N ALA A 95 -57.25 7.57 -3.39
CA ALA A 95 -56.39 6.92 -4.38
C ALA A 95 -55.26 7.88 -4.83
N ALA A 96 -55.58 9.16 -5.08
CA ALA A 96 -54.61 10.18 -5.45
C ALA A 96 -53.59 10.44 -4.32
N ARG A 97 -54.02 10.53 -3.06
CA ARG A 97 -53.09 10.69 -1.91
C ARG A 97 -52.22 9.46 -1.69
N MET A 98 -52.80 8.26 -1.82
CA MET A 98 -52.01 7.01 -1.73
C MET A 98 -50.98 6.93 -2.86
N GLN A 99 -51.35 7.29 -4.09
CA GLN A 99 -50.45 7.38 -5.21
C GLN A 99 -49.31 8.35 -4.95
N GLN A 100 -49.62 9.53 -4.44
CA GLN A 100 -48.64 10.53 -4.08
C GLN A 100 -47.72 10.03 -2.98
N GLY A 101 -48.25 9.42 -1.91
CA GLY A 101 -47.45 8.86 -0.80
C GLY A 101 -46.55 7.71 -1.26
N LEU A 102 -47.05 6.78 -2.08
CA LEU A 102 -46.24 5.74 -2.67
C LEU A 102 -45.15 6.28 -3.60
N PHE A 103 -45.47 7.28 -4.38
CA PHE A 103 -44.52 7.94 -5.27
C PHE A 103 -43.40 8.61 -4.47
N GLU A 104 -43.75 9.37 -3.43
CA GLU A 104 -42.78 10.04 -2.54
C GLU A 104 -41.91 9.01 -1.80
N GLU A 105 -42.51 7.98 -1.21
CA GLU A 105 -41.77 6.91 -0.49
C GLU A 105 -40.83 6.16 -1.43
N ASN A 106 -41.28 5.89 -2.64
CA ASN A 106 -40.53 5.16 -3.64
C ASN A 106 -39.36 5.98 -4.21
N ILE A 107 -39.57 7.27 -4.45
CA ILE A 107 -38.48 8.18 -4.83
C ILE A 107 -37.45 8.24 -3.70
N MET A 108 -37.90 8.43 -2.45
CA MET A 108 -37.02 8.49 -1.29
C MET A 108 -36.20 7.22 -1.14
N ASN A 109 -36.84 6.06 -1.15
CA ASN A 109 -36.15 4.77 -1.04
C ASN A 109 -35.20 4.52 -2.23
N GLY A 110 -35.55 4.98 -3.42
CA GLY A 110 -34.72 4.92 -4.61
C GLY A 110 -33.47 5.79 -4.48
N ILE A 111 -33.64 7.02 -4.01
CA ILE A 111 -32.56 7.98 -3.77
C ILE A 111 -31.64 7.48 -2.65
N ASP A 112 -32.20 7.07 -1.50
CA ASP A 112 -31.43 6.55 -0.37
C ASP A 112 -30.61 5.32 -0.78
N GLY A 113 -31.23 4.38 -1.49
CA GLY A 113 -30.52 3.21 -2.02
C GLY A 113 -29.44 3.54 -3.06
N ALA A 114 -29.62 4.61 -3.83
CA ALA A 114 -28.61 5.08 -4.78
C ALA A 114 -27.46 5.81 -4.06
N VAL A 115 -27.78 6.60 -3.04
CA VAL A 115 -26.80 7.28 -2.16
C VAL A 115 -25.96 6.25 -1.43
N ASP A 116 -26.59 5.22 -0.84
CA ASP A 116 -25.88 4.13 -0.13
C ASP A 116 -24.95 3.37 -1.07
N LYS A 117 -25.40 3.00 -2.26
CA LYS A 117 -24.57 2.35 -3.26
C LYS A 117 -23.41 3.23 -3.69
N LEU A 118 -23.64 4.51 -3.91
CA LEU A 118 -22.63 5.48 -4.29
C LEU A 118 -21.59 5.67 -3.19
N THR A 119 -22.03 5.85 -1.94
CA THR A 119 -21.17 5.98 -0.77
C THR A 119 -20.34 4.72 -0.56
N SER A 120 -20.97 3.54 -0.64
CA SER A 120 -20.26 2.26 -0.52
C SER A 120 -19.22 2.08 -1.62
N ALA A 121 -19.56 2.40 -2.87
CA ALA A 121 -18.63 2.31 -3.98
C ALA A 121 -17.47 3.32 -3.85
N ALA A 122 -17.75 4.55 -3.45
CA ALA A 122 -16.74 5.57 -3.17
C ALA A 122 -15.81 5.16 -2.03
N THR A 123 -16.36 4.61 -0.95
CA THR A 123 -15.60 4.07 0.19
C THR A 123 -14.66 2.94 -0.24
N LYS A 124 -15.09 2.04 -1.12
CA LYS A 124 -14.21 0.98 -1.68
C LYS A 124 -13.06 1.55 -2.47
N VAL A 125 -13.30 2.54 -3.34
CA VAL A 125 -12.23 3.19 -4.11
C VAL A 125 -11.21 3.86 -3.22
N VAL A 126 -11.66 4.64 -2.22
CA VAL A 126 -10.80 5.39 -1.31
C VAL A 126 -10.20 4.50 -0.21
N GLY A 127 -10.81 3.36 0.08
CA GLY A 127 -10.36 2.40 1.09
C GLY A 127 -10.66 2.80 2.53
N ARG A 128 -11.44 3.86 2.73
CA ARG A 128 -11.90 4.37 4.03
C ARG A 128 -13.21 5.12 3.87
N ASP A 129 -13.81 5.54 4.97
CA ASP A 129 -14.97 6.43 4.92
C ASP A 129 -14.62 7.74 4.17
N VAL A 130 -15.35 8.02 3.09
CA VAL A 130 -15.13 9.22 2.28
C VAL A 130 -15.47 10.52 3.00
N THR A 131 -16.26 10.45 4.06
CA THR A 131 -16.62 11.60 4.91
C THR A 131 -15.52 11.95 5.91
N GLY A 132 -14.62 11.01 6.19
CA GLY A 132 -13.48 11.19 7.09
C GLY A 132 -12.34 12.01 6.49
N GLY A 133 -11.44 12.49 7.35
CA GLY A 133 -10.19 13.13 6.94
C GLY A 133 -9.20 12.13 6.32
N SER A 134 -8.13 12.63 5.70
CA SER A 134 -7.06 11.76 5.18
C SER A 134 -6.35 11.04 6.32
N GLU A 135 -6.16 9.73 6.19
CA GLU A 135 -5.41 8.88 7.12
C GLU A 135 -3.92 8.82 6.79
N ARG A 136 -3.47 9.60 5.83
CA ARG A 136 -2.13 9.54 5.26
C ARG A 136 -1.00 9.69 6.29
N VAL A 137 -1.20 10.53 7.29
CA VAL A 137 -0.22 10.73 8.38
C VAL A 137 -0.08 9.48 9.24
N ASP A 138 -1.19 8.84 9.59
CA ASP A 138 -1.18 7.64 10.43
C ASP A 138 -0.63 6.44 9.65
N LEU A 139 -1.01 6.28 8.39
CA LEU A 139 -0.43 5.29 7.48
C LEU A 139 1.08 5.51 7.29
N SER A 140 1.52 6.78 7.21
CA SER A 140 2.94 7.14 7.12
C SER A 140 3.72 6.69 8.36
N LYS A 141 3.18 6.92 9.56
CA LYS A 141 3.79 6.49 10.82
C LYS A 141 3.85 4.96 10.93
N GLN A 142 2.77 4.27 10.55
CA GLN A 142 2.74 2.80 10.54
C GLN A 142 3.82 2.25 9.61
N LEU A 143 3.89 2.75 8.37
CA LEU A 143 4.89 2.34 7.41
C LEU A 143 6.32 2.63 7.90
N TYR A 144 6.54 3.81 8.50
CA TYR A 144 7.83 4.16 9.10
C TYR A 144 8.24 3.14 10.16
N THR A 145 7.34 2.76 11.05
CA THR A 145 7.60 1.77 12.11
C THR A 145 8.03 0.42 11.52
N VAL A 146 7.32 -0.04 10.47
CA VAL A 146 7.69 -1.29 9.76
C VAL A 146 9.10 -1.19 9.20
N LEU A 147 9.39 -0.13 8.46
CA LEU A 147 10.70 0.05 7.82
C LEU A 147 11.83 0.23 8.83
N GLU A 148 11.60 0.97 9.91
CA GLU A 148 12.57 1.14 11.00
C GLU A 148 12.93 -0.21 11.65
N ASN A 149 11.93 -1.05 11.90
CA ASN A 149 12.13 -2.40 12.41
C ASN A 149 12.95 -3.26 11.44
N GLN A 150 12.64 -3.22 10.14
CA GLN A 150 13.42 -3.91 9.11
C GLN A 150 14.89 -3.43 9.10
N ILE A 151 15.12 -2.13 9.17
CA ILE A 151 16.47 -1.54 9.23
C ILE A 151 17.21 -2.05 10.45
N LYS A 152 16.61 -2.01 11.65
CA LYS A 152 17.22 -2.46 12.91
C LYS A 152 17.55 -3.95 12.87
N LEU A 153 16.59 -4.78 12.50
CA LEU A 153 16.76 -6.23 12.46
C LEU A 153 17.78 -6.65 11.38
N SER A 154 17.74 -6.03 10.21
CA SER A 154 18.70 -6.30 9.14
C SER A 154 20.13 -5.93 9.55
N LYS A 155 20.31 -4.82 10.28
CA LYS A 155 21.60 -4.41 10.84
C LYS A 155 22.12 -5.40 11.89
N THR A 156 21.24 -5.86 12.77
CA THR A 156 21.58 -6.89 13.78
C THR A 156 22.01 -8.20 13.10
N ARG A 157 21.30 -8.60 12.03
CA ARG A 157 21.67 -9.79 11.24
C ARG A 157 23.02 -9.62 10.57
N GLU A 158 23.28 -8.47 9.96
CA GLU A 158 24.57 -8.12 9.36
C GLU A 158 25.71 -8.24 10.39
N GLN A 159 25.52 -7.63 11.56
CA GLN A 159 26.52 -7.71 12.65
C GLN A 159 26.78 -9.14 13.09
N ARG A 160 25.75 -9.99 13.16
CA ARG A 160 25.87 -11.41 13.48
C ARG A 160 26.69 -12.16 12.43
N LEU A 161 26.42 -11.94 11.15
CA LEU A 161 27.15 -12.56 10.04
C LEU A 161 28.64 -12.15 10.09
N TRP A 162 28.94 -10.87 10.29
CA TRP A 162 30.33 -10.43 10.41
C TRP A 162 31.02 -10.95 11.67
N LYS A 163 30.30 -11.07 12.79
CA LYS A 163 30.84 -11.70 14.01
C LYS A 163 31.14 -13.19 13.78
N GLU A 164 30.30 -13.88 13.06
CA GLU A 164 30.53 -15.28 12.66
C GLU A 164 31.80 -15.39 11.81
N VAL A 165 31.96 -14.56 10.77
CA VAL A 165 33.19 -14.47 9.96
C VAL A 165 34.40 -14.27 10.86
N GLY A 166 34.31 -13.35 11.84
CA GLY A 166 35.41 -13.05 12.76
C GLY A 166 35.87 -14.22 13.62
N SER A 167 34.97 -15.18 13.86
CA SER A 167 35.31 -16.37 14.69
C SER A 167 36.14 -17.44 13.97
N TYR A 168 36.18 -17.41 12.63
CA TYR A 168 36.92 -18.41 11.87
C TYR A 168 38.41 -18.13 11.82
N PRO A 169 39.28 -19.09 12.16
CA PRO A 169 40.73 -19.00 11.91
C PRO A 169 40.99 -19.16 10.41
N ILE A 170 41.94 -18.43 9.86
CA ILE A 170 42.42 -18.58 8.50
C ILE A 170 43.60 -19.57 8.56
N THR A 171 43.40 -20.75 7.99
CA THR A 171 44.35 -21.85 8.07
C THR A 171 44.89 -22.28 6.73
N GLN A 172 44.21 -21.97 5.65
CA GLN A 172 44.60 -22.37 4.30
C GLN A 172 44.84 -21.15 3.42
N PHE A 173 45.89 -21.21 2.64
CA PHE A 173 46.21 -20.11 1.71
C PHE A 173 46.39 -20.70 0.30
N ILE A 174 45.79 -20.06 -0.68
CA ILE A 174 45.88 -20.47 -2.08
C ILE A 174 46.48 -19.35 -2.89
N ALA A 175 47.52 -19.60 -3.61
CA ALA A 175 48.17 -18.65 -4.51
C ALA A 175 47.28 -18.34 -5.71
N LYS A 176 47.57 -17.24 -6.43
CA LYS A 176 46.85 -16.79 -7.61
C LYS A 176 46.72 -17.86 -8.72
N ASN A 177 47.66 -18.80 -8.76
CA ASN A 177 47.67 -19.94 -9.70
C ASN A 177 46.92 -21.20 -9.19
N GLY A 178 46.17 -21.08 -8.10
CA GLY A 178 45.39 -22.17 -7.49
C GLY A 178 46.20 -23.18 -6.65
N LYS A 179 47.51 -22.98 -6.47
CA LYS A 179 48.33 -23.86 -5.62
C LYS A 179 48.20 -23.50 -4.17
N GLU A 180 48.12 -24.50 -3.31
CA GLU A 180 48.17 -24.33 -1.86
C GLU A 180 49.56 -23.79 -1.44
N ILE A 181 49.59 -22.84 -0.51
CA ILE A 181 50.79 -22.21 0.00
C ILE A 181 50.80 -22.22 1.54
N LYS A 182 51.99 -22.26 2.11
CA LYS A 182 52.16 -22.42 3.57
C LYS A 182 51.96 -21.10 4.37
N GLN A 183 51.96 -19.98 3.69
CA GLN A 183 51.85 -18.67 4.36
C GLN A 183 50.90 -17.77 3.56
N PRO A 184 50.32 -16.74 4.20
CA PRO A 184 49.37 -15.81 3.53
C PRO A 184 49.94 -15.19 2.25
N ASN A 185 49.07 -14.94 1.28
CA ASN A 185 49.43 -14.23 0.03
C ASN A 185 50.00 -12.83 0.33
N VAL A 186 49.48 -12.17 1.37
CA VAL A 186 50.00 -10.84 1.77
C VAL A 186 51.47 -10.90 2.19
N LEU A 187 51.90 -11.93 2.95
CA LEU A 187 53.30 -12.11 3.30
C LEU A 187 54.17 -12.41 2.09
N GLN A 188 53.72 -13.31 1.18
CA GLN A 188 54.47 -13.58 -0.04
C GLN A 188 54.64 -12.34 -0.91
N LEU A 189 53.64 -11.47 -0.97
CA LEU A 189 53.72 -10.18 -1.68
C LEU A 189 54.76 -9.25 -1.02
N MET A 190 54.74 -9.17 0.30
CA MET A 190 55.67 -8.31 1.08
C MET A 190 57.08 -8.83 1.08
N ASP A 191 57.30 -10.15 1.09
CA ASP A 191 58.62 -10.79 1.06
C ASP A 191 59.32 -10.69 -0.31
N ARG A 192 58.56 -10.38 -1.36
CA ARG A 192 59.05 -10.22 -2.75
C ARG A 192 58.75 -8.84 -3.35
N PRO A 193 59.11 -7.75 -2.68
CA PRO A 193 58.64 -6.39 -3.05
C PRO A 193 59.15 -5.93 -4.39
N SER A 194 60.31 -6.39 -4.86
CA SER A 194 60.93 -5.98 -6.13
C SER A 194 60.68 -6.92 -7.29
N SER A 195 59.91 -7.99 -7.13
CA SER A 195 59.59 -8.94 -8.18
C SER A 195 58.51 -8.40 -9.13
N LYS A 196 58.48 -8.92 -10.37
CA LYS A 196 57.45 -8.58 -11.36
C LYS A 196 56.00 -8.81 -10.82
N ASN A 197 55.84 -9.76 -9.95
CA ASN A 197 54.56 -10.11 -9.30
C ASN A 197 54.40 -9.48 -7.90
N GLY A 198 55.41 -8.72 -7.44
CA GLY A 198 55.44 -8.04 -6.15
C GLY A 198 55.02 -6.58 -6.22
N LEU A 199 55.52 -5.78 -5.31
CA LEU A 199 55.16 -4.36 -5.17
C LEU A 199 55.93 -3.42 -6.10
N ASN A 200 56.94 -3.95 -6.85
CA ASN A 200 57.74 -3.24 -7.83
C ASN A 200 58.41 -1.93 -7.26
N PHE A 201 59.24 -2.06 -6.26
CA PHE A 201 59.98 -0.93 -5.77
C PHE A 201 61.16 -0.55 -6.68
N SER A 202 61.27 0.72 -7.02
CA SER A 202 62.37 1.26 -7.77
C SER A 202 63.62 1.57 -6.92
N SER A 203 63.43 1.70 -5.60
CA SER A 203 64.50 2.04 -4.66
C SER A 203 64.15 1.62 -3.21
N LYS A 204 65.17 1.60 -2.34
CA LYS A 204 64.97 1.43 -0.88
C LYS A 204 64.14 2.56 -0.27
N GLY A 205 64.21 3.77 -0.80
CA GLY A 205 63.38 4.90 -0.42
C GLY A 205 61.90 4.64 -0.65
N ALA A 206 61.54 4.09 -1.82
CA ALA A 206 60.15 3.73 -2.15
C ALA A 206 59.58 2.63 -1.21
N GLN A 207 60.43 1.76 -0.67
CA GLN A 207 60.01 0.79 0.34
C GLN A 207 59.75 1.46 1.71
N ALA A 208 60.60 2.41 2.10
CA ALA A 208 60.41 3.17 3.35
C ALA A 208 59.12 4.05 3.27
N GLU A 209 58.86 4.66 2.09
CA GLU A 209 57.60 5.41 1.86
C GLU A 209 56.36 4.55 2.00
N LEU A 210 56.37 3.32 1.45
CA LEU A 210 55.25 2.40 1.65
C LEU A 210 55.09 1.99 3.11
N SER A 211 56.18 1.70 3.80
CA SER A 211 56.12 1.36 5.25
C SER A 211 55.50 2.50 6.06
N SER A 212 55.87 3.74 5.75
CA SER A 212 55.25 4.93 6.36
C SER A 212 53.78 5.05 6.00
N ALA A 213 53.40 4.78 4.73
CA ALA A 213 52.01 4.81 4.29
C ALA A 213 51.16 3.71 4.94
N LEU A 214 51.70 2.54 5.22
CA LEU A 214 51.02 1.45 5.94
C LEU A 214 50.70 1.82 7.38
N GLY A 215 51.62 2.48 8.09
CA GLY A 215 51.46 2.80 9.50
C GLY A 215 51.26 1.54 10.36
N SER A 216 50.29 1.54 11.29
CA SER A 216 49.98 0.40 12.16
C SER A 216 49.62 -0.89 11.45
N TYR A 217 49.20 -0.84 10.16
CA TYR A 217 48.96 -2.06 9.37
C TYR A 217 50.26 -2.73 8.94
N GLY A 218 51.38 -2.03 8.95
CA GLY A 218 52.71 -2.62 8.82
C GLY A 218 53.00 -3.54 9.99
N ASP A 219 52.80 -3.08 11.22
CA ASP A 219 52.95 -3.87 12.44
C ASP A 219 52.07 -5.13 12.45
N ASP A 220 50.81 -4.98 11.99
CA ASP A 220 49.87 -6.11 11.82
C ASP A 220 50.42 -7.17 10.83
N ILE A 221 51.05 -6.74 9.73
CA ILE A 221 51.69 -7.64 8.76
C ILE A 221 52.94 -8.32 9.36
N ASP A 222 53.68 -7.60 10.17
CA ASP A 222 54.82 -8.16 10.86
C ASP A 222 54.43 -9.18 11.93
N ASP A 223 53.36 -8.94 12.68
CA ASP A 223 52.75 -9.92 13.58
C ASP A 223 52.37 -11.22 12.86
N LEU A 224 51.74 -11.10 11.63
CA LEU A 224 51.47 -12.27 10.79
C LEU A 224 52.76 -13.00 10.39
N ARG A 225 53.82 -12.25 10.04
CA ARG A 225 55.11 -12.82 9.66
C ARG A 225 55.72 -13.59 10.81
N ASP A 226 55.74 -13.00 12.02
CA ASP A 226 56.27 -13.66 13.23
C ASP A 226 55.50 -14.94 13.55
N PHE A 227 54.21 -14.94 13.41
CA PHE A 227 53.40 -16.13 13.63
C PHE A 227 53.70 -17.23 12.63
N PHE A 228 53.67 -16.94 11.30
CA PHE A 228 53.80 -17.96 10.25
C PHE A 228 55.25 -18.35 9.96
N GLN A 229 56.22 -17.50 10.16
CA GLN A 229 57.63 -17.76 9.88
C GLN A 229 58.42 -18.18 11.12
N ASN A 230 58.16 -17.53 12.25
CA ASN A 230 58.91 -17.70 13.48
C ASN A 230 58.17 -18.62 14.50
N GLY A 231 56.89 -18.90 14.28
CA GLY A 231 56.07 -19.68 15.21
C GLY A 231 55.84 -19.00 16.57
N THR A 232 55.98 -17.67 16.61
CA THR A 232 55.90 -16.88 17.85
C THR A 232 54.62 -16.05 17.92
N GLY A 233 54.15 -15.80 19.16
CA GLY A 233 52.99 -14.94 19.37
C GLY A 233 51.64 -15.66 19.34
N ARG A 234 50.56 -14.86 19.52
CA ARG A 234 49.16 -15.35 19.34
C ARG A 234 48.85 -15.44 17.86
N ASN A 235 48.01 -16.41 17.50
CA ASN A 235 47.53 -16.51 16.09
C ASN A 235 46.75 -15.25 15.70
N PRO A 236 47.30 -14.32 14.91
CA PRO A 236 46.62 -13.14 14.41
C PRO A 236 45.85 -13.43 13.10
N ALA A 237 45.95 -14.65 12.59
CA ALA A 237 45.32 -15.05 11.32
C ALA A 237 43.85 -15.41 11.53
N THR A 238 43.08 -14.45 12.01
CA THR A 238 41.59 -14.55 12.03
C THR A 238 40.98 -13.83 10.85
N ALA A 239 39.86 -14.31 10.38
CA ALA A 239 39.13 -13.67 9.29
C ALA A 239 38.76 -12.22 9.62
N GLN A 240 38.48 -11.92 10.90
CA GLN A 240 38.24 -10.54 11.36
C GLN A 240 39.45 -9.65 11.16
N LYS A 241 40.64 -10.12 11.57
CA LYS A 241 41.86 -9.32 11.47
C LYS A 241 42.21 -9.02 10.02
N PHE A 242 42.11 -10.00 9.12
CA PHE A 242 42.32 -9.82 7.69
C PHE A 242 41.29 -8.85 7.08
N PHE A 243 40.04 -8.94 7.49
CA PHE A 243 39.00 -8.01 7.06
C PHE A 243 39.27 -6.58 7.54
N GLU A 244 39.61 -6.39 8.79
CA GLU A 244 39.92 -5.08 9.37
C GLU A 244 41.14 -4.44 8.69
N MET A 245 42.24 -5.19 8.54
CA MET A 245 43.42 -4.75 7.80
C MET A 245 43.06 -4.34 6.38
N ARG A 246 42.33 -5.17 5.63
CA ARG A 246 41.90 -4.86 4.28
C ARG A 246 41.04 -3.61 4.18
N SER A 247 40.04 -3.48 5.06
CA SER A 247 39.14 -2.33 5.10
C SER A 247 39.91 -1.03 5.37
N GLY A 248 40.80 -1.04 6.34
CA GLY A 248 41.63 0.10 6.66
C GLY A 248 42.61 0.46 5.56
N LEU A 249 43.24 -0.51 4.91
CA LEU A 249 44.13 -0.28 3.78
C LEU A 249 43.40 0.31 2.56
N LEU A 250 42.18 -0.12 2.26
CA LEU A 250 41.37 0.48 1.19
C LEU A 250 41.04 1.95 1.48
N ASN A 251 40.75 2.27 2.76
CA ASN A 251 40.56 3.68 3.16
C ASN A 251 41.85 4.50 2.96
N LYS A 252 42.98 3.97 3.40
CA LYS A 252 44.31 4.62 3.19
C LYS A 252 44.62 4.82 1.71
N ALA A 253 44.37 3.81 0.86
CA ALA A 253 44.55 3.94 -0.59
C ALA A 253 43.67 5.06 -1.17
N SER A 254 42.44 5.19 -0.69
CA SER A 254 41.54 6.29 -1.08
C SER A 254 42.09 7.66 -0.70
N ILE A 255 42.62 7.80 0.53
CA ILE A 255 43.23 9.04 0.99
C ILE A 255 44.51 9.39 0.17
N LEU A 256 45.39 8.42 -0.09
CA LEU A 256 46.58 8.62 -0.90
C LEU A 256 46.23 9.08 -2.34
N ARG A 257 45.19 8.51 -2.95
CA ARG A 257 44.69 8.97 -4.26
C ARG A 257 44.21 10.40 -4.22
N LYS A 258 43.50 10.80 -3.18
CA LYS A 258 43.05 12.21 -3.03
C LYS A 258 44.21 13.15 -2.85
N ASN A 259 45.34 12.70 -2.27
CA ASN A 259 46.54 13.46 -2.08
C ASN A 259 47.52 13.37 -3.29
N GLY A 260 47.15 12.69 -4.37
CA GLY A 260 47.96 12.57 -5.58
C GLY A 260 49.03 11.45 -5.55
N ASP A 261 49.18 10.70 -4.47
CA ASP A 261 50.10 9.56 -4.35
C ASP A 261 49.46 8.28 -4.96
N LEU A 262 49.40 8.24 -6.27
CA LEU A 262 48.82 7.12 -7.01
C LEU A 262 49.68 5.85 -6.94
N VAL A 263 50.99 6.00 -6.76
CA VAL A 263 51.94 4.87 -6.72
C VAL A 263 51.74 4.05 -5.42
N ASN A 264 51.81 4.69 -4.26
CA ASN A 264 51.62 4.00 -3.00
C ASN A 264 50.17 3.54 -2.85
N ALA A 265 49.16 4.29 -3.35
CA ALA A 265 47.77 3.83 -3.41
C ALA A 265 47.67 2.51 -4.19
N GLY A 266 48.30 2.39 -5.37
CA GLY A 266 48.30 1.16 -6.15
C GLY A 266 49.05 0.00 -5.48
N ARG A 267 50.10 0.27 -4.68
CA ARG A 267 50.77 -0.75 -3.86
C ARG A 267 49.88 -1.26 -2.76
N ILE A 268 49.21 -0.36 -2.05
CA ILE A 268 48.26 -0.71 -0.99
C ILE A 268 47.07 -1.49 -1.55
N ASP A 269 46.57 -1.18 -2.75
CA ASP A 269 45.55 -1.99 -3.40
C ASP A 269 46.01 -3.43 -3.62
N LYS A 270 47.24 -3.66 -4.09
CA LYS A 270 47.78 -5.01 -4.27
C LYS A 270 47.84 -5.78 -2.95
N ILE A 271 48.19 -5.10 -1.83
CA ILE A 271 48.21 -5.69 -0.48
C ILE A 271 46.76 -6.04 -0.07
N SER A 272 45.82 -5.14 -0.28
CA SER A 272 44.40 -5.36 -0.01
C SER A 272 43.81 -6.54 -0.83
N ASP A 273 44.24 -6.67 -2.09
CA ASP A 273 43.84 -7.79 -2.96
C ASP A 273 44.47 -9.13 -2.52
N ALA A 274 45.66 -9.11 -1.96
CA ALA A 274 46.27 -10.30 -1.38
C ALA A 274 45.53 -10.76 -0.11
N LEU A 275 45.19 -9.83 0.78
CA LEU A 275 44.35 -10.11 1.94
C LEU A 275 42.96 -10.63 1.53
N LEU A 276 42.35 -10.10 0.48
CA LEU A 276 41.07 -10.59 -0.02
C LEU A 276 41.19 -12.04 -0.51
N ARG A 277 42.28 -12.38 -1.22
CA ARG A 277 42.53 -13.78 -1.62
C ARG A 277 42.66 -14.69 -0.41
N ASP A 278 43.38 -14.25 0.61
CA ASP A 278 43.53 -15.02 1.85
C ASP A 278 42.18 -15.27 2.54
N LEU A 279 41.28 -14.29 2.51
CA LEU A 279 39.94 -14.43 3.04
C LEU A 279 39.01 -15.35 2.20
N THR A 280 39.12 -15.26 0.85
CA THR A 280 38.17 -15.92 -0.06
C THR A 280 38.62 -17.28 -0.57
N SER A 281 39.86 -17.65 -0.35
CA SER A 281 40.43 -18.92 -0.81
C SER A 281 40.31 -20.08 0.17
N GLN A 282 39.68 -19.84 1.32
CA GLN A 282 39.46 -20.87 2.33
C GLN A 282 38.52 -21.98 1.82
N LYS A 283 38.88 -23.22 1.97
CA LYS A 283 38.01 -24.35 1.61
C LYS A 283 37.02 -24.72 2.72
N ASP A 284 37.30 -24.28 3.93
CA ASP A 284 36.45 -24.42 5.10
C ASP A 284 35.39 -23.27 5.20
N GLY A 285 34.55 -23.33 6.21
CA GLY A 285 33.41 -22.41 6.34
C GLY A 285 33.73 -20.91 6.37
N ALA A 286 35.01 -20.51 6.57
CA ALA A 286 35.40 -19.11 6.63
C ALA A 286 35.12 -18.33 5.33
N SER A 287 35.46 -18.92 4.18
CA SER A 287 35.19 -18.30 2.88
C SER A 287 33.70 -18.22 2.58
N GLN A 288 32.93 -19.26 2.95
CA GLN A 288 31.48 -19.26 2.78
C GLN A 288 30.83 -18.20 3.67
N ALA A 289 31.21 -18.15 4.96
CA ALA A 289 30.71 -17.14 5.90
C ALA A 289 31.05 -15.70 5.43
N TYR A 290 32.28 -15.46 4.96
CA TYR A 290 32.68 -14.18 4.41
C TYR A 290 31.86 -13.79 3.19
N ASN A 291 31.67 -14.69 2.24
CA ASN A 291 30.89 -14.43 1.03
C ASN A 291 29.41 -14.19 1.36
N ALA A 292 28.85 -14.94 2.32
CA ALA A 292 27.48 -14.74 2.80
C ALA A 292 27.32 -13.37 3.48
N ALA A 293 28.24 -13.02 4.39
CA ALA A 293 28.22 -11.69 5.07
C ALA A 293 28.34 -10.55 4.04
N ARG A 294 29.25 -10.68 3.07
CA ARG A 294 29.44 -9.68 2.03
C ARG A 294 28.23 -9.56 1.11
N ALA A 295 27.64 -10.66 0.67
CA ALA A 295 26.44 -10.65 -0.15
C ALA A 295 25.28 -10.01 0.58
N TYR A 296 25.08 -10.38 1.85
CA TYR A 296 24.05 -9.76 2.68
C TYR A 296 24.27 -8.24 2.87
N THR A 297 25.49 -7.81 3.18
CA THR A 297 25.84 -6.38 3.30
C THR A 297 25.55 -5.63 2.00
N PHE A 298 25.90 -6.24 0.84
CA PHE A 298 25.65 -5.64 -0.45
C PHE A 298 24.14 -5.49 -0.72
N ALA A 299 23.36 -6.55 -0.51
CA ALA A 299 21.92 -6.56 -0.66
C ALA A 299 21.26 -5.51 0.26
N ARG A 300 21.64 -5.50 1.55
CA ARG A 300 21.16 -4.53 2.53
C ARG A 300 21.46 -3.08 2.13
N ASN A 301 22.68 -2.81 1.69
CA ASN A 301 23.07 -1.45 1.27
C ASN A 301 22.32 -0.99 0.01
N ASN A 302 22.04 -1.89 -0.93
CA ASN A 302 21.23 -1.55 -2.11
C ASN A 302 19.82 -1.14 -1.72
N VAL A 303 19.21 -1.82 -0.75
CA VAL A 303 17.84 -1.57 -0.31
C VAL A 303 17.76 -0.32 0.58
N PHE A 304 18.61 -0.22 1.61
CA PHE A 304 18.44 0.79 2.66
C PHE A 304 19.38 2.00 2.52
N THR A 305 20.56 1.86 1.92
CA THR A 305 21.55 2.94 1.88
C THR A 305 21.59 3.68 0.55
N ARG A 306 21.31 2.97 -0.56
CA ARG A 306 21.33 3.53 -1.91
C ARG A 306 19.95 3.96 -2.41
N SER A 307 18.92 3.83 -1.60
CA SER A 307 17.55 4.24 -1.89
C SER A 307 17.20 5.55 -1.16
N PHE A 308 16.02 6.12 -1.46
CA PHE A 308 15.51 7.27 -0.70
C PHE A 308 15.26 6.92 0.78
N LEU A 309 15.21 5.64 1.15
CA LEU A 309 15.07 5.17 2.52
C LEU A 309 16.31 5.46 3.38
N ASN A 310 17.45 5.83 2.78
CA ASN A 310 18.60 6.32 3.52
C ASN A 310 18.26 7.52 4.40
N ASP A 311 17.33 8.36 3.95
CA ASP A 311 16.87 9.55 4.68
C ASP A 311 16.14 9.20 5.99
N LEU A 312 15.61 7.97 6.12
CA LEU A 312 15.06 7.45 7.40
C LEU A 312 16.13 7.22 8.47
N GLN A 313 17.38 7.01 8.06
CA GLN A 313 18.50 6.73 8.96
C GLN A 313 19.41 7.94 9.13
N THR A 314 19.25 8.95 8.29
CA THR A 314 20.11 10.13 8.28
C THR A 314 19.59 11.15 9.28
N VAL A 315 20.47 11.54 10.19
CA VAL A 315 20.20 12.58 11.19
C VAL A 315 20.97 13.83 10.81
N ASP A 316 20.26 14.89 10.52
CA ASP A 316 20.84 16.23 10.38
C ASP A 316 21.16 16.77 11.78
N LYS A 317 22.36 17.30 11.97
CA LYS A 317 22.83 17.79 13.29
C LYS A 317 21.98 18.96 13.83
N GLN A 318 21.31 19.69 12.96
CA GLN A 318 20.52 20.87 13.32
C GLN A 318 19.01 20.60 13.31
N ARG A 319 18.54 19.67 12.47
CA ARG A 319 17.11 19.46 12.17
C ARG A 319 16.57 18.11 12.66
N GLY A 320 17.41 17.21 13.18
CA GLY A 320 17.00 15.87 13.55
C GLY A 320 16.93 14.92 12.36
N LEU A 321 15.94 14.00 12.33
CA LEU A 321 15.75 13.08 11.20
C LEU A 321 15.48 13.87 9.91
N VAL A 322 16.17 13.51 8.82
CA VAL A 322 15.98 14.13 7.50
C VAL A 322 14.58 13.85 6.97
N LEU A 323 14.05 12.66 7.25
CA LEU A 323 12.68 12.26 6.92
C LEU A 323 11.93 11.84 8.18
N SER A 324 10.93 12.62 8.56
CA SER A 324 10.09 12.31 9.74
C SER A 324 9.07 11.21 9.42
N PRO A 325 8.58 10.49 10.46
CA PRO A 325 7.55 9.46 10.28
C PRO A 325 6.32 9.95 9.54
N GLU A 326 5.88 11.18 9.77
CA GLU A 326 4.70 11.77 9.16
C GLU A 326 4.90 12.10 7.68
N GLN A 327 6.13 12.29 7.24
CA GLN A 327 6.48 12.76 5.89
C GLN A 327 6.84 11.63 4.91
N LEU A 328 6.98 10.39 5.39
CA LEU A 328 7.45 9.27 4.57
C LEU A 328 6.58 9.06 3.32
N LEU A 329 5.26 8.99 3.48
CA LEU A 329 4.35 8.83 2.36
C LEU A 329 4.30 10.07 1.46
N ASP A 330 4.42 11.28 2.02
CA ASP A 330 4.49 12.50 1.21
C ASP A 330 5.73 12.51 0.34
N GLN A 331 6.86 12.09 0.87
CA GLN A 331 8.09 11.91 0.11
C GLN A 331 7.96 10.80 -0.94
N ALA A 332 7.30 9.68 -0.60
CA ALA A 332 7.06 8.58 -1.54
C ALA A 332 6.20 9.02 -2.74
N PHE A 333 5.22 9.90 -2.53
CA PHE A 333 4.36 10.43 -3.60
C PHE A 333 4.94 11.63 -4.35
N ARG A 334 6.11 12.11 -4.00
CA ARG A 334 6.71 13.31 -4.61
C ARG A 334 7.26 13.00 -6.00
N GLY A 335 7.05 13.87 -6.97
CA GLY A 335 7.72 13.81 -8.29
C GLY A 335 6.97 13.03 -9.38
N GLY A 336 5.66 12.78 -9.19
CA GLY A 336 4.80 12.14 -10.20
C GLY A 336 4.78 10.61 -10.13
N SER A 337 3.92 10.00 -10.94
CA SER A 337 3.58 8.57 -10.83
C SER A 337 4.78 7.63 -11.02
N ASN A 338 5.68 7.89 -11.98
CA ASN A 338 6.86 7.05 -12.19
C ASN A 338 7.82 7.07 -10.99
N ALA A 339 8.06 8.25 -10.41
CA ALA A 339 8.90 8.38 -9.23
C ALA A 339 8.24 7.68 -8.02
N THR A 340 6.93 7.76 -7.91
CA THR A 340 6.15 7.06 -6.87
C THR A 340 6.25 5.56 -7.03
N VAL A 341 6.12 5.01 -8.25
CA VAL A 341 6.31 3.57 -8.53
C VAL A 341 7.68 3.11 -8.04
N GLN A 342 8.76 3.81 -8.44
CA GLN A 342 10.12 3.45 -8.03
C GLN A 342 10.29 3.45 -6.51
N ARG A 343 9.72 4.44 -5.81
CA ARG A 343 9.81 4.51 -4.35
C ARG A 343 8.96 3.43 -3.67
N PHE A 344 7.83 3.09 -4.24
CA PHE A 344 6.99 2.01 -3.75
C PHE A 344 7.66 0.66 -3.93
N ASP A 345 8.34 0.42 -5.05
CA ASP A 345 9.17 -0.77 -5.24
C ASP A 345 10.31 -0.83 -4.21
N GLN A 346 10.95 0.30 -3.89
CA GLN A 346 11.97 0.37 -2.85
C GLN A 346 11.38 0.09 -1.44
N ILE A 347 10.20 0.62 -1.13
CA ILE A 347 9.49 0.34 0.13
C ILE A 347 9.13 -1.13 0.22
N ARG A 348 8.61 -1.73 -0.86
CA ARG A 348 8.28 -3.16 -0.92
C ARG A 348 9.52 -4.01 -0.70
N ALA A 349 10.60 -3.73 -1.42
CA ALA A 349 11.87 -4.44 -1.24
C ALA A 349 12.39 -4.32 0.19
N ALA A 350 12.27 -3.15 0.82
CA ALA A 350 12.67 -2.93 2.20
C ALA A 350 11.75 -3.66 3.20
N GLY A 351 10.45 -3.62 2.98
CA GLY A 351 9.48 -4.30 3.84
C GLY A 351 9.64 -5.82 3.85
N ARG A 352 10.04 -6.40 2.73
CA ARG A 352 10.23 -7.85 2.55
C ARG A 352 11.67 -8.33 2.71
N PHE A 353 12.62 -7.42 2.91
CA PHE A 353 14.06 -7.74 2.87
C PHE A 353 14.46 -8.90 3.77
N LEU A 354 13.99 -8.95 5.00
CA LEU A 354 14.34 -10.04 5.93
C LEU A 354 13.67 -11.37 5.56
N VAL A 355 12.48 -11.33 4.98
CA VAL A 355 11.78 -12.55 4.53
C VAL A 355 12.48 -13.10 3.29
N ASP A 356 12.75 -12.26 2.31
CA ASP A 356 13.28 -12.68 1.00
C ASP A 356 14.77 -13.04 1.07
N GLU A 357 15.59 -12.24 1.80
CA GLU A 357 17.06 -12.41 1.83
C GLU A 357 17.57 -13.22 3.03
N ALA A 358 16.87 -13.21 4.15
CA ALA A 358 17.31 -13.90 5.35
C ALA A 358 16.49 -15.14 5.73
N GLY A 359 15.37 -15.40 5.02
CA GLY A 359 14.52 -16.57 5.24
C GLY A 359 13.77 -16.55 6.58
N PHE A 360 13.54 -15.37 7.16
CA PHE A 360 12.68 -15.24 8.33
C PHE A 360 11.22 -15.39 7.92
N SER A 361 10.42 -16.10 8.71
CA SER A 361 8.97 -16.13 8.50
C SER A 361 8.35 -14.75 8.78
N GLU A 362 7.28 -14.43 8.08
CA GLU A 362 6.51 -13.17 8.27
C GLU A 362 6.09 -12.99 9.73
N ASP A 363 5.71 -14.06 10.41
CA ASP A 363 5.31 -14.06 11.83
C ASP A 363 6.44 -13.64 12.78
N VAL A 364 7.69 -13.98 12.46
CA VAL A 364 8.86 -13.64 13.30
C VAL A 364 9.24 -12.17 13.19
N VAL A 365 8.94 -11.54 12.05
CA VAL A 365 9.30 -10.15 11.79
C VAL A 365 8.23 -9.19 12.28
N GLY A 366 7.06 -9.69 12.71
CA GLY A 366 5.93 -8.87 13.21
C GLY A 366 5.48 -7.87 12.15
N MET A 367 5.41 -8.31 10.90
CA MET A 367 5.14 -7.44 9.78
C MET A 367 3.68 -7.02 9.75
N LEU A 368 3.42 -5.77 10.03
CA LEU A 368 2.37 -5.06 9.34
C LEU A 368 2.74 -5.11 7.85
N ASP A 369 1.84 -5.62 7.03
CA ASP A 369 2.05 -5.76 5.59
C ASP A 369 2.30 -4.38 4.95
N ALA A 370 3.55 -4.10 4.59
CA ALA A 370 3.92 -2.85 3.94
C ALA A 370 3.14 -2.64 2.63
N ASP A 371 2.81 -3.73 1.92
CA ASP A 371 1.99 -3.68 0.71
C ASP A 371 0.55 -3.26 1.03
N ALA A 372 -0.04 -3.73 2.13
CA ALA A 372 -1.36 -3.31 2.58
C ALA A 372 -1.38 -1.82 2.96
N ILE A 373 -0.38 -1.34 3.70
CA ILE A 373 -0.26 0.08 4.07
C ILE A 373 -0.07 0.95 2.82
N MET A 374 0.75 0.54 1.87
CA MET A 374 0.94 1.26 0.61
C MET A 374 -0.32 1.27 -0.24
N SER A 375 -1.04 0.14 -0.32
CA SER A 375 -2.33 0.05 -1.00
C SER A 375 -3.36 1.01 -0.37
N ALA A 376 -3.45 1.04 0.96
CA ALA A 376 -4.32 1.97 1.69
C ALA A 376 -3.95 3.44 1.43
N ALA A 377 -2.65 3.78 1.43
CA ALA A 377 -2.18 5.12 1.14
C ALA A 377 -2.46 5.57 -0.31
N LEU A 378 -2.34 4.65 -1.27
CA LEU A 378 -2.72 4.90 -2.67
C LEU A 378 -4.22 5.10 -2.80
N ARG A 379 -5.04 4.25 -2.16
CA ARG A 379 -6.51 4.41 -2.13
C ARG A 379 -6.89 5.75 -1.50
N ASP A 380 -6.29 6.14 -0.38
CA ASP A 380 -6.52 7.46 0.22
C ASP A 380 -6.23 8.61 -0.75
N SER A 381 -5.18 8.48 -1.56
CA SER A 381 -4.82 9.46 -2.58
C SER A 381 -5.86 9.59 -3.70
N LEU A 382 -6.65 8.55 -3.95
CA LEU A 382 -7.74 8.55 -4.93
C LEU A 382 -8.96 9.37 -4.46
N GLY A 383 -9.03 9.75 -3.19
CA GLY A 383 -10.03 10.71 -2.72
C GLY A 383 -10.04 12.02 -3.53
N LYS A 384 -8.91 12.38 -4.15
CA LYS A 384 -8.79 13.57 -5.03
C LYS A 384 -9.62 13.48 -6.32
N ILE A 385 -9.97 12.28 -6.77
CA ILE A 385 -10.84 12.09 -7.94
C ILE A 385 -12.32 12.07 -7.58
N MET A 386 -12.65 12.08 -6.29
CA MET A 386 -14.02 12.20 -5.80
C MET A 386 -14.39 13.67 -5.66
N ASP A 387 -15.56 14.03 -6.13
CA ASP A 387 -16.16 15.33 -5.90
C ASP A 387 -17.29 15.20 -4.89
N ARG A 388 -17.30 16.07 -3.89
CA ARG A 388 -18.43 16.25 -3.00
C ARG A 388 -19.51 17.03 -3.74
N LYS A 389 -20.67 16.43 -3.91
CA LYS A 389 -21.84 17.10 -4.47
C LYS A 389 -22.91 17.27 -3.41
N THR A 390 -23.47 18.46 -3.36
CA THR A 390 -24.64 18.77 -2.55
C THR A 390 -25.79 19.01 -3.51
N THR A 391 -26.83 18.20 -3.43
CA THR A 391 -28.02 18.31 -4.27
C THR A 391 -29.25 18.49 -3.38
N ILE A 392 -30.26 19.22 -3.90
CA ILE A 392 -31.55 19.30 -3.21
C ILE A 392 -32.20 17.93 -3.30
N ASN A 393 -32.72 17.43 -2.17
CA ASN A 393 -33.48 16.19 -2.17
C ASN A 393 -34.76 16.35 -2.99
N PRO A 394 -34.94 15.63 -4.12
CA PRO A 394 -36.13 15.77 -4.95
C PRO A 394 -37.43 15.42 -4.20
N ALA A 395 -37.37 14.53 -3.22
CA ALA A 395 -38.51 14.14 -2.40
C ALA A 395 -38.75 15.10 -1.21
N ARG A 396 -37.74 15.86 -0.80
CA ARG A 396 -37.79 16.83 0.31
C ARG A 396 -37.05 18.09 -0.07
N PRO A 397 -37.67 19.04 -0.77
CA PRO A 397 -36.98 20.23 -1.30
C PRO A 397 -36.26 21.10 -0.28
N ASN A 398 -36.57 20.95 1.01
CA ASN A 398 -35.94 21.67 2.10
C ASN A 398 -34.71 20.94 2.67
N GLU A 399 -34.41 19.73 2.21
CA GLU A 399 -33.26 18.94 2.65
C GLU A 399 -32.24 18.84 1.51
N THR A 400 -30.97 18.80 1.88
CA THR A 400 -29.88 18.56 0.95
C THR A 400 -29.25 17.22 1.19
N ILE A 401 -28.89 16.54 0.09
CA ILE A 401 -28.17 15.26 0.09
C ILE A 401 -26.71 15.57 -0.27
N GLU A 402 -25.79 15.17 0.57
CA GLU A 402 -24.36 15.22 0.27
C GLU A 402 -23.90 13.84 -0.22
N THR A 403 -23.24 13.83 -1.37
CA THR A 403 -22.72 12.61 -1.99
C THR A 403 -21.31 12.82 -2.49
N PHE A 404 -20.57 11.70 -2.62
CA PHE A 404 -19.25 11.67 -3.22
C PHE A 404 -19.32 10.94 -4.55
N VAL A 405 -19.08 11.65 -5.63
CA VAL A 405 -19.19 11.13 -7.01
C VAL A 405 -17.82 11.09 -7.67
N VAL A 406 -17.60 10.08 -8.52
CA VAL A 406 -16.37 10.00 -9.30
C VAL A 406 -16.37 11.14 -10.34
N ASN A 407 -15.34 11.97 -10.32
CA ASN A 407 -15.09 12.95 -11.37
C ASN A 407 -14.39 12.26 -12.55
N GLU A 408 -15.16 11.96 -13.61
CA GLU A 408 -14.64 11.25 -14.79
C GLU A 408 -13.48 11.99 -15.47
N THR A 409 -13.50 13.32 -15.46
CA THR A 409 -12.42 14.13 -16.05
C THR A 409 -11.13 13.97 -15.26
N LYS A 410 -11.20 14.08 -13.93
CA LYS A 410 -10.05 13.87 -13.05
C LYS A 410 -9.52 12.43 -13.18
N LEU A 411 -10.41 11.44 -13.20
CA LEU A 411 -10.03 10.03 -13.38
C LEU A 411 -9.35 9.81 -14.74
N LYS A 412 -9.89 10.36 -15.83
CA LYS A 412 -9.27 10.28 -17.15
C LYS A 412 -7.89 10.93 -17.18
N THR A 413 -7.76 12.13 -16.61
CA THR A 413 -6.46 12.83 -16.50
C THR A 413 -5.46 12.02 -15.68
N LEU A 414 -5.88 11.43 -14.56
CA LEU A 414 -5.03 10.58 -13.74
C LEU A 414 -4.56 9.35 -14.52
N LYS A 415 -5.46 8.65 -15.21
CA LYS A 415 -5.13 7.46 -16.04
C LYS A 415 -4.17 7.76 -17.19
N GLN A 416 -4.15 9.00 -17.68
CA GLN A 416 -3.24 9.43 -18.76
C GLN A 416 -1.84 9.79 -18.26
N GLN A 417 -1.63 9.95 -16.95
CA GLN A 417 -0.30 10.24 -16.41
C GLN A 417 0.63 9.03 -16.56
N PRO A 418 1.88 9.22 -17.02
CA PRO A 418 2.85 8.15 -17.12
C PRO A 418 3.09 7.46 -15.76
N GLY A 419 3.07 6.13 -15.73
CA GLY A 419 3.27 5.34 -14.51
C GLY A 419 2.03 5.09 -13.66
N THR A 420 0.89 5.73 -13.95
CA THR A 420 -0.34 5.52 -13.16
C THR A 420 -0.86 4.09 -13.27
N GLN A 421 -0.75 3.46 -14.44
CA GLN A 421 -1.15 2.06 -14.63
C GLN A 421 -0.33 1.12 -13.74
N GLU A 422 0.97 1.41 -13.59
CA GLU A 422 1.84 0.64 -12.69
C GLU A 422 1.48 0.88 -11.21
N LEU A 423 1.15 2.12 -10.84
CA LEU A 423 0.65 2.43 -9.49
C LEU A 423 -0.64 1.68 -9.16
N PHE A 424 -1.56 1.56 -10.11
CA PHE A 424 -2.82 0.86 -9.89
C PHE A 424 -2.64 -0.64 -9.61
N LYS A 425 -1.53 -1.24 -10.06
CA LYS A 425 -1.20 -2.64 -9.74
C LYS A 425 -0.91 -2.88 -8.24
N PHE A 426 -0.57 -1.83 -7.50
CA PHE A 426 -0.40 -1.91 -6.04
C PHE A 426 -1.74 -1.95 -5.28
N ILE A 427 -2.86 -1.73 -5.96
CA ILE A 427 -4.19 -1.73 -5.34
C ILE A 427 -4.99 -2.90 -5.90
N PRO A 428 -5.22 -3.96 -5.11
CA PRO A 428 -6.09 -5.06 -5.53
C PRO A 428 -7.49 -4.56 -5.90
N ASP A 429 -8.07 -5.12 -6.96
CA ASP A 429 -9.44 -4.87 -7.45
C ASP A 429 -9.79 -3.41 -7.80
N LEU A 430 -8.81 -2.51 -7.88
CA LEU A 430 -9.07 -1.08 -8.12
C LEU A 430 -9.87 -0.80 -9.39
N GLU A 431 -9.58 -1.49 -10.47
CA GLU A 431 -10.29 -1.27 -11.74
C GLU A 431 -11.78 -1.61 -11.62
N LYS A 432 -12.10 -2.69 -10.89
CA LYS A 432 -13.46 -3.08 -10.56
C LYS A 432 -14.12 -2.04 -9.68
N ASP A 433 -13.46 -1.63 -8.59
CA ASP A 433 -13.97 -0.64 -7.66
C ASP A 433 -14.26 0.70 -8.36
N LEU A 434 -13.37 1.14 -9.26
CA LEU A 434 -13.56 2.35 -10.08
C LEU A 434 -14.73 2.21 -11.09
N ALA A 435 -14.89 1.04 -11.70
CA ALA A 435 -15.99 0.77 -12.61
C ALA A 435 -17.33 0.79 -11.85
N ASP A 436 -17.40 0.16 -10.70
CA ASP A 436 -18.56 0.14 -9.81
C ASP A 436 -18.94 1.57 -9.36
N ALA A 437 -17.95 2.36 -8.92
CA ALA A 437 -18.17 3.74 -8.49
C ALA A 437 -18.62 4.66 -9.64
N THR A 438 -18.06 4.47 -10.83
CA THR A 438 -18.48 5.22 -12.04
C THR A 438 -19.92 4.85 -12.44
N SER A 439 -20.26 3.57 -12.39
CA SER A 439 -21.63 3.08 -12.66
C SER A 439 -22.63 3.63 -11.65
N ALA A 440 -22.31 3.58 -10.36
CA ALA A 440 -23.12 4.15 -9.28
C ALA A 440 -23.31 5.67 -9.46
N THR A 441 -22.26 6.38 -9.86
CA THR A 441 -22.31 7.83 -10.15
C THR A 441 -23.29 8.13 -11.31
N LYS A 442 -23.24 7.33 -12.39
CA LYS A 442 -24.16 7.48 -13.52
C LYS A 442 -25.59 7.19 -13.14
N ALA A 443 -25.82 6.10 -12.40
CA ALA A 443 -27.14 5.74 -11.92
C ALA A 443 -27.73 6.85 -11.03
N TYR A 444 -26.96 7.41 -10.11
CA TYR A 444 -27.38 8.52 -9.28
C TYR A 444 -27.69 9.79 -10.08
N ASN A 445 -26.84 10.17 -11.04
CA ASN A 445 -27.08 11.35 -11.89
C ASN A 445 -28.31 11.20 -12.80
N ASN A 446 -28.71 9.98 -13.17
CA ASN A 446 -29.90 9.71 -13.96
C ASN A 446 -31.19 9.74 -13.13
N MET A 447 -31.09 9.68 -11.79
CA MET A 447 -32.25 9.78 -10.89
C MET A 447 -32.56 11.24 -10.50
N LEU A 448 -31.57 12.10 -10.56
CA LEU A 448 -31.73 13.55 -10.34
C LEU A 448 -32.25 14.26 -11.59
#